data_ab9b0f61fcb35e72dcef7bb7c8fd26c9
#
_entry.id   ab9b0f61fcb35e72dcef7bb7c8fd26c9
#
_cell.length_a   1.000
_cell.length_b   1.000
_cell.length_c   1.000
_cell.angle_alpha   90.00
_cell.angle_beta   90.00
_cell.angle_gamma   90.00
#
_symmetry.space_group_name_H-M   'P 1'
#
loop_
_entity.id
_entity.type
_entity.pdbx_description
1 polymer ?
#
loop_
_entity_poly.entity_id
_entity_poly.type
_entity_poly.pdbx_seq_one_letter_code
_entity_poly.pdbx_strand_id
1 'polypeptide(L)'
;HHFIYKSNINIAFVNEVMMLSKALDINSYEVLEAAKTKWNFLNFKPGLVGGHCIGVDPYYLAEAGKKVNFNTKIILAGRKLNDSMPDYLLKDISKKLKKKSRILLLGLSFKEDVGDIRNSKSIELFKKLKKKKFIIDWYDPRVDKEELKKNYNVSMKKPKGKYDCIIVAVAHKEFLKMKGEDL
;
A
#
# COMPACT_ATOMS: atom_id res chain seq x y z
N HIS A 1 -4.43 20.03 -8.79
CA HIS A 1 -3.86 19.90 -7.43
C HIS A 1 -4.92 19.59 -6.36
N HIS A 2 -6.10 20.22 -6.38
CA HIS A 2 -7.15 20.00 -5.36
C HIS A 2 -7.55 18.52 -5.19
N PHE A 3 -7.63 17.77 -6.28
CA PHE A 3 -7.96 16.34 -6.27
C PHE A 3 -6.94 15.46 -5.50
N ILE A 4 -5.67 15.81 -5.56
CA ILE A 4 -4.57 15.05 -4.93
C ILE A 4 -4.67 15.09 -3.40
N TYR A 5 -4.90 16.28 -2.83
CA TYR A 5 -5.05 16.45 -1.37
C TYR A 5 -6.29 15.74 -0.85
N LYS A 6 -7.41 15.83 -1.58
CA LYS A 6 -8.65 15.12 -1.28
C LYS A 6 -8.43 13.61 -1.28
N SER A 7 -7.74 13.06 -2.28
CA SER A 7 -7.43 11.64 -2.35
C SER A 7 -6.56 11.18 -1.18
N ASN A 8 -5.52 11.94 -0.81
CA ASN A 8 -4.68 11.62 0.33
C ASN A 8 -5.48 11.49 1.63
N ILE A 9 -6.37 12.45 1.91
CA ILE A 9 -7.18 12.46 3.14
C ILE A 9 -8.21 11.34 3.12
N ASN A 10 -8.90 11.12 2.00
CA ASN A 10 -9.93 10.09 1.91
C ASN A 10 -9.33 8.68 2.02
N ILE A 11 -8.15 8.42 1.43
CA ILE A 11 -7.49 7.13 1.59
C ILE A 11 -7.01 6.96 3.04
N ALA A 12 -6.50 8.01 3.69
CA ALA A 12 -6.16 7.95 5.10
C ALA A 12 -7.37 7.61 5.97
N PHE A 13 -8.51 8.24 5.71
CA PHE A 13 -9.77 7.95 6.41
C PHE A 13 -10.20 6.50 6.25
N VAL A 14 -10.25 5.96 5.04
CA VAL A 14 -10.66 4.54 4.86
C VAL A 14 -9.62 3.56 5.38
N ASN A 15 -8.33 3.91 5.39
CA ASN A 15 -7.29 3.14 6.06
C ASN A 15 -7.53 3.08 7.57
N GLU A 16 -7.87 4.22 8.20
CA GLU A 16 -8.19 4.28 9.64
C GLU A 16 -9.44 3.50 9.97
N VAL A 17 -10.50 3.61 9.16
CA VAL A 17 -11.72 2.78 9.30
C VAL A 17 -11.38 1.29 9.23
N MET A 18 -10.55 0.86 8.29
CA MET A 18 -10.10 -0.53 8.20
C MET A 18 -9.34 -0.97 9.46
N MET A 19 -8.43 -0.12 9.97
CA MET A 19 -7.65 -0.43 11.17
C MET A 19 -8.54 -0.52 12.41
N LEU A 20 -9.51 0.38 12.56
CA LEU A 20 -10.49 0.39 13.66
C LEU A 20 -11.42 -0.83 13.57
N SER A 21 -11.99 -1.11 12.41
CA SER A 21 -12.85 -2.28 12.18
C SER A 21 -12.14 -3.56 12.61
N LYS A 22 -10.86 -3.70 12.23
CA LYS A 22 -10.06 -4.84 12.62
C LYS A 22 -9.82 -4.91 14.14
N ALA A 23 -9.61 -3.78 14.79
CA ALA A 23 -9.44 -3.73 16.25
C ALA A 23 -10.73 -4.11 17.00
N LEU A 24 -11.87 -3.87 16.39
CA LEU A 24 -13.21 -4.23 16.91
C LEU A 24 -13.68 -5.62 16.46
N ASP A 25 -12.85 -6.37 15.74
CA ASP A 25 -13.20 -7.67 15.14
C ASP A 25 -14.41 -7.60 14.19
N ILE A 26 -14.52 -6.49 13.45
CA ILE A 26 -15.57 -6.24 12.45
C ILE A 26 -14.96 -6.36 11.05
N ASN A 27 -15.71 -6.90 10.10
CA ASN A 27 -15.30 -6.98 8.72
C ASN A 27 -15.28 -5.58 8.06
N SER A 28 -14.11 -5.01 7.86
CA SER A 28 -13.96 -3.67 7.26
C SER A 28 -14.51 -3.56 5.84
N TYR A 29 -14.53 -4.66 5.09
CA TYR A 29 -15.10 -4.68 3.75
C TYR A 29 -16.62 -4.43 3.80
N GLU A 30 -17.34 -5.12 4.70
CA GLU A 30 -18.79 -4.93 4.89
C GLU A 30 -19.11 -3.51 5.34
N VAL A 31 -18.30 -2.94 6.24
CA VAL A 31 -18.44 -1.53 6.67
C VAL A 31 -18.35 -0.57 5.50
N LEU A 32 -17.35 -0.74 4.64
CA LEU A 32 -17.14 0.13 3.49
C LEU A 32 -18.19 -0.10 2.40
N GLU A 33 -18.65 -1.33 2.17
CA GLU A 33 -19.75 -1.60 1.23
C GLU A 33 -21.07 -0.98 1.72
N ALA A 34 -21.37 -1.06 3.02
CA ALA A 34 -22.52 -0.37 3.60
C ALA A 34 -22.41 1.16 3.43
N ALA A 35 -21.22 1.74 3.64
CA ALA A 35 -21.00 3.17 3.44
C ALA A 35 -21.25 3.61 2.00
N LYS A 36 -20.90 2.79 1.01
CA LYS A 36 -21.11 3.07 -0.44
C LYS A 36 -22.58 3.19 -0.85
N THR A 37 -23.52 2.69 -0.02
CA THR A 37 -24.95 2.86 -0.29
C THR A 37 -25.39 4.33 -0.19
N LYS A 38 -24.58 5.19 0.41
CA LYS A 38 -24.84 6.63 0.51
C LYS A 38 -24.31 7.37 -0.71
N TRP A 39 -25.16 8.17 -1.35
CA TRP A 39 -24.86 8.90 -2.59
C TRP A 39 -23.62 9.80 -2.52
N ASN A 40 -23.30 10.31 -1.35
CA ASN A 40 -22.18 11.24 -1.13
C ASN A 40 -20.90 10.54 -0.63
N PHE A 41 -20.91 9.22 -0.46
CA PHE A 41 -19.71 8.48 -0.07
C PHE A 41 -18.78 8.29 -1.26
N LEU A 42 -17.54 8.74 -1.12
CA LEU A 42 -16.52 8.57 -2.16
C LEU A 42 -15.91 7.17 -2.06
N ASN A 43 -15.98 6.42 -3.16
CA ASN A 43 -15.51 5.04 -3.22
C ASN A 43 -13.97 4.92 -3.20
N PHE A 44 -13.36 5.30 -2.08
CA PHE A 44 -11.95 5.00 -1.81
C PHE A 44 -11.82 3.64 -1.13
N LYS A 45 -10.70 2.97 -1.42
CA LYS A 45 -10.34 1.67 -0.81
C LYS A 45 -9.14 1.85 0.09
N PRO A 46 -9.05 1.10 1.22
CA PRO A 46 -7.85 1.04 2.01
C PRO A 46 -6.67 0.50 1.19
N GLY A 47 -5.48 1.02 1.44
CA GLY A 47 -4.31 0.54 0.72
C GLY A 47 -3.05 1.37 0.98
N LEU A 48 -1.99 0.96 0.32
CA LEU A 48 -0.71 1.66 0.34
C LEU A 48 -0.76 2.88 -0.59
N VAL A 49 -0.32 4.03 -0.10
CA VAL A 49 -0.32 5.30 -0.86
C VAL A 49 1.11 5.71 -1.16
N GLY A 50 1.53 5.44 -2.37
CA GLY A 50 2.83 5.82 -2.92
C GLY A 50 2.71 6.83 -4.07
N GLY A 51 3.76 6.86 -4.89
CA GLY A 51 3.84 7.67 -6.09
C GLY A 51 4.30 9.10 -5.86
N HIS A 52 4.37 9.84 -6.95
CA HIS A 52 4.97 11.18 -6.95
C HIS A 52 4.00 12.24 -6.42
N CYS A 53 2.75 12.24 -6.85
CA CYS A 53 1.82 13.31 -6.51
C CYS A 53 1.13 13.10 -5.14
N ILE A 54 0.36 12.02 -4.97
CA ILE A 54 -0.42 11.81 -3.72
C ILE A 54 0.50 11.62 -2.50
N GLY A 55 1.68 11.06 -2.72
CA GLY A 55 2.68 10.84 -1.67
C GLY A 55 3.48 12.08 -1.27
N VAL A 56 3.57 13.10 -2.12
CA VAL A 56 4.53 14.21 -1.97
C VAL A 56 3.84 15.58 -1.90
N ASP A 57 2.88 15.88 -2.77
CA ASP A 57 2.26 17.20 -2.84
C ASP A 57 1.64 17.68 -1.53
N PRO A 58 1.05 16.82 -0.66
CA PRO A 58 0.57 17.26 0.64
C PRO A 58 1.64 17.90 1.52
N TYR A 59 2.90 17.48 1.39
CA TYR A 59 4.01 18.10 2.12
C TYR A 59 4.36 19.49 1.58
N TYR A 60 4.28 19.70 0.26
CA TYR A 60 4.48 21.03 -0.32
C TYR A 60 3.41 22.01 0.16
N LEU A 61 2.14 21.55 0.23
CA LEU A 61 1.06 22.41 0.74
C LEU A 61 1.25 22.70 2.25
N ALA A 62 1.70 21.73 3.02
CA ALA A 62 2.01 21.94 4.44
C ALA A 62 3.15 22.92 4.63
N GLU A 63 4.17 22.87 3.78
CA GLU A 63 5.29 23.80 3.82
C GLU A 63 4.88 25.22 3.41
N ALA A 64 4.02 25.36 2.40
CA ALA A 64 3.42 26.65 2.04
C ALA A 64 2.60 27.23 3.20
N GLY A 65 1.85 26.40 3.92
CA GLY A 65 1.12 26.83 5.12
C GLY A 65 2.06 27.38 6.21
N LYS A 66 3.17 26.70 6.48
CA LYS A 66 4.16 27.17 7.47
C LYS A 66 4.71 28.57 7.16
N LYS A 67 4.94 28.87 5.87
CA LYS A 67 5.43 30.20 5.44
C LYS A 67 4.49 31.35 5.79
N VAL A 68 3.21 31.06 6.00
CA VAL A 68 2.18 32.00 6.42
C VAL A 68 1.68 31.74 7.85
N ASN A 69 2.49 31.04 8.66
CA ASN A 69 2.18 30.66 10.04
C ASN A 69 0.87 29.85 10.21
N PHE A 70 0.48 29.09 9.18
CA PHE A 70 -0.69 28.21 9.23
C PHE A 70 -0.30 26.74 9.36
N ASN A 71 -0.80 26.07 10.41
CA ASN A 71 -0.55 24.64 10.63
C ASN A 71 -1.60 23.76 9.96
N THR A 72 -1.22 23.02 8.94
CA THR A 72 -2.08 22.13 8.16
C THR A 72 -2.33 20.78 8.86
N LYS A 73 -3.07 20.78 9.97
CA LYS A 73 -3.27 19.60 10.84
C LYS A 73 -3.82 18.38 10.12
N ILE A 74 -4.94 18.51 9.39
CA ILE A 74 -5.64 17.40 8.71
C ILE A 74 -4.76 16.80 7.61
N ILE A 75 -4.11 17.65 6.80
CA ILE A 75 -3.26 17.21 5.69
C ILE A 75 -2.10 16.37 6.21
N LEU A 76 -1.43 16.86 7.25
CA LEU A 76 -0.30 16.16 7.85
C LEU A 76 -0.73 14.90 8.60
N ALA A 77 -1.88 14.91 9.29
CA ALA A 77 -2.43 13.71 9.93
C ALA A 77 -2.71 12.61 8.91
N GLY A 78 -3.41 12.95 7.81
CA GLY A 78 -3.68 11.99 6.72
C GLY A 78 -2.39 11.47 6.10
N ARG A 79 -1.38 12.32 5.90
CA ARG A 79 -0.08 11.90 5.38
C ARG A 79 0.63 10.93 6.34
N LYS A 80 0.70 11.29 7.62
CA LYS A 80 1.31 10.46 8.67
C LYS A 80 0.67 9.07 8.75
N LEU A 81 -0.66 8.99 8.67
CA LEU A 81 -1.37 7.72 8.68
C LEU A 81 -1.00 6.88 7.45
N ASN A 82 -1.11 7.43 6.24
CA ASN A 82 -0.77 6.71 5.01
C ASN A 82 0.69 6.26 4.98
N ASP A 83 1.61 7.05 5.51
CA ASP A 83 3.03 6.68 5.59
C ASP A 83 3.29 5.57 6.62
N SER A 84 2.45 5.44 7.63
CA SER A 84 2.56 4.37 8.65
C SER A 84 2.01 3.01 8.20
N MET A 85 1.28 2.96 7.08
CA MET A 85 0.62 1.73 6.62
C MET A 85 1.57 0.53 6.40
N PRO A 86 2.78 0.69 5.85
CA PRO A 86 3.72 -0.43 5.75
C PRO A 86 4.11 -1.02 7.11
N ASP A 87 4.23 -0.19 8.15
CA ASP A 87 4.54 -0.65 9.52
C ASP A 87 3.35 -1.36 10.16
N TYR A 88 2.14 -0.82 9.95
CA TYR A 88 0.91 -1.47 10.39
C TYR A 88 0.77 -2.88 9.78
N LEU A 89 0.92 -3.00 8.47
CA LEU A 89 0.84 -4.27 7.76
C LEU A 89 1.95 -5.24 8.21
N LEU A 90 3.18 -4.76 8.37
CA LEU A 90 4.28 -5.57 8.90
C LEU A 90 3.94 -6.14 10.28
N LYS A 91 3.40 -5.32 11.19
CA LYS A 91 2.99 -5.74 12.53
C LYS A 91 1.91 -6.82 12.47
N ASP A 92 0.91 -6.63 11.61
CA ASP A 92 -0.17 -7.57 11.43
C ASP A 92 0.30 -8.92 10.87
N ILE A 93 1.09 -8.91 9.81
CA ILE A 93 1.68 -10.09 9.18
C ILE A 93 2.56 -10.83 10.20
N SER A 94 3.38 -10.10 10.97
CA SER A 94 4.29 -10.68 11.96
C SER A 94 3.58 -11.35 13.15
N LYS A 95 2.32 -11.01 13.40
CA LYS A 95 1.50 -11.71 14.41
C LYS A 95 0.98 -13.06 13.90
N LYS A 96 0.78 -13.20 12.60
CA LYS A 96 0.17 -14.37 11.96
C LYS A 96 1.20 -15.38 11.46
N LEU A 97 2.40 -14.93 11.11
CA LEU A 97 3.42 -15.75 10.48
C LEU A 97 4.67 -15.92 11.37
N LYS A 98 5.27 -17.10 11.30
CA LYS A 98 6.55 -17.40 11.98
C LYS A 98 7.72 -16.80 11.20
N LYS A 99 8.86 -16.57 11.88
CA LYS A 99 10.11 -16.22 11.19
C LYS A 99 10.45 -17.28 10.15
N LYS A 100 11.02 -16.87 9.02
CA LYS A 100 11.34 -17.71 7.85
C LYS A 100 10.12 -18.21 7.07
N SER A 101 8.88 -17.84 7.42
CA SER A 101 7.75 -18.08 6.53
C SER A 101 8.00 -17.49 5.15
N ARG A 102 7.57 -18.22 4.14
CA ARG A 102 7.76 -17.85 2.73
C ARG A 102 6.56 -17.04 2.25
N ILE A 103 6.82 -15.81 1.83
CA ILE A 103 5.79 -14.84 1.42
C ILE A 103 5.96 -14.53 -0.06
N LEU A 104 4.86 -14.55 -0.79
CA LEU A 104 4.79 -13.97 -2.13
C LEU A 104 4.16 -12.58 -2.07
N LEU A 105 4.88 -11.56 -2.52
CA LEU A 105 4.38 -10.20 -2.64
C LEU A 105 4.09 -9.90 -4.11
N LEU A 106 2.83 -9.62 -4.42
CA LEU A 106 2.35 -9.29 -5.75
C LEU A 106 2.08 -7.78 -5.87
N GLY A 107 2.67 -7.17 -6.90
CA GLY A 107 2.56 -5.73 -7.16
C GLY A 107 3.60 -4.91 -6.41
N LEU A 108 4.46 -4.23 -7.18
CA LEU A 108 5.57 -3.42 -6.69
C LEU A 108 5.44 -1.95 -7.08
N SER A 109 4.64 -1.67 -8.10
CA SER A 109 4.34 -0.32 -8.55
C SER A 109 3.58 0.48 -7.49
N PHE A 110 3.47 1.80 -7.66
CA PHE A 110 2.79 2.63 -6.67
C PHE A 110 1.26 2.60 -6.79
N LYS A 111 0.72 2.11 -7.91
CA LYS A 111 -0.73 1.93 -8.13
C LYS A 111 -1.03 0.87 -9.18
N GLU A 112 -2.29 0.47 -9.26
CA GLU A 112 -2.80 -0.52 -10.22
C GLU A 112 -2.55 -0.11 -11.67
N ASP A 113 -2.25 -1.09 -12.51
CA ASP A 113 -2.13 -0.99 -13.96
C ASP A 113 -1.05 -0.06 -14.51
N VAL A 114 -0.05 0.31 -13.71
CA VAL A 114 1.15 1.05 -14.12
C VAL A 114 2.43 0.34 -13.71
N GLY A 115 3.55 0.58 -14.41
CA GLY A 115 4.87 0.02 -14.08
C GLY A 115 5.76 0.93 -13.22
N ASP A 116 5.27 2.10 -12.80
CA ASP A 116 6.08 3.09 -12.07
C ASP A 116 6.26 2.69 -10.60
N ILE A 117 7.53 2.60 -10.18
CA ILE A 117 7.93 2.16 -8.82
C ILE A 117 8.37 3.31 -7.91
N ARG A 118 8.32 4.55 -8.38
CA ARG A 118 8.78 5.70 -7.59
C ARG A 118 7.94 5.89 -6.34
N ASN A 119 8.61 6.00 -5.18
CA ASN A 119 7.98 6.11 -3.86
C ASN A 119 6.95 5.00 -3.57
N SER A 120 7.14 3.81 -4.14
CA SER A 120 6.24 2.68 -3.89
C SER A 120 6.29 2.22 -2.43
N LYS A 121 5.15 2.24 -1.77
CA LYS A 121 4.99 1.71 -0.41
C LYS A 121 5.02 0.17 -0.36
N SER A 122 4.76 -0.50 -1.48
CA SER A 122 4.95 -1.95 -1.61
C SER A 122 6.42 -2.33 -1.48
N ILE A 123 7.33 -1.55 -2.09
CA ILE A 123 8.77 -1.76 -1.94
C ILE A 123 9.23 -1.46 -0.51
N GLU A 124 8.65 -0.45 0.14
CA GLU A 124 8.93 -0.18 1.56
C GLU A 124 8.51 -1.37 2.44
N LEU A 125 7.30 -1.90 2.24
CA LEU A 125 6.80 -3.09 2.93
C LEU A 125 7.72 -4.30 2.70
N PHE A 126 8.13 -4.55 1.46
CA PHE A 126 9.09 -5.60 1.12
C PHE A 126 10.38 -5.48 1.94
N LYS A 127 10.99 -4.30 1.96
CA LYS A 127 12.22 -4.06 2.72
C LYS A 127 12.04 -4.33 4.22
N LYS A 128 10.90 -3.93 4.77
CA LYS A 128 10.55 -4.15 6.19
C LYS A 128 10.35 -5.64 6.50
N LEU A 129 9.63 -6.38 5.66
CA LEU A 129 9.44 -7.82 5.77
C LEU A 129 10.77 -8.58 5.71
N LYS A 130 11.65 -8.21 4.78
CA LYS A 130 13.00 -8.79 4.66
C LYS A 130 13.83 -8.58 5.92
N LYS A 131 13.79 -7.38 6.52
CA LYS A 131 14.46 -7.09 7.81
C LYS A 131 13.93 -7.96 8.95
N LYS A 132 12.67 -8.39 8.93
CA LYS A 132 12.06 -9.32 9.90
C LYS A 132 12.40 -10.78 9.64
N LYS A 133 13.29 -11.07 8.67
CA LYS A 133 13.77 -12.42 8.31
C LYS A 133 12.69 -13.33 7.72
N PHE A 134 11.68 -12.79 7.07
CA PHE A 134 10.83 -13.55 6.16
C PHE A 134 11.58 -13.87 4.87
N ILE A 135 11.25 -15.00 4.23
CA ILE A 135 11.70 -15.35 2.88
C ILE A 135 10.68 -14.78 1.91
N ILE A 136 11.08 -13.83 1.07
CA ILE A 136 10.12 -13.10 0.24
C ILE A 136 10.51 -13.25 -1.23
N ASP A 137 9.57 -13.82 -1.99
CA ASP A 137 9.53 -13.71 -3.43
C ASP A 137 8.55 -12.57 -3.79
N TRP A 138 8.82 -11.85 -4.85
CA TRP A 138 7.98 -10.78 -5.32
C TRP A 138 7.82 -10.79 -6.82
N TYR A 139 6.67 -10.35 -7.28
CA TYR A 139 6.36 -10.36 -8.70
C TYR A 139 5.46 -9.19 -9.07
N ASP A 140 5.82 -8.53 -10.18
CA ASP A 140 5.01 -7.50 -10.82
C ASP A 140 5.21 -7.62 -12.33
N PRO A 141 4.17 -7.90 -13.13
CA PRO A 141 4.29 -8.10 -14.57
C PRO A 141 4.55 -6.81 -15.35
N ARG A 142 4.33 -5.63 -14.72
CA ARG A 142 4.39 -4.31 -15.36
C ARG A 142 5.66 -3.55 -15.08
N VAL A 143 6.39 -3.94 -14.04
CA VAL A 143 7.60 -3.25 -13.59
C VAL A 143 8.80 -3.71 -14.43
N ASP A 144 9.60 -2.75 -14.88
CA ASP A 144 10.85 -3.02 -15.56
C ASP A 144 11.88 -3.65 -14.59
N LYS A 145 12.42 -4.81 -14.99
CA LYS A 145 13.36 -5.58 -14.16
C LYS A 145 14.72 -4.90 -14.02
N GLU A 146 15.16 -4.19 -15.06
CA GLU A 146 16.44 -3.49 -15.04
C GLU A 146 16.35 -2.23 -14.16
N GLU A 147 15.22 -1.52 -14.22
CA GLU A 147 14.95 -0.40 -13.33
C GLU A 147 14.92 -0.84 -11.86
N LEU A 148 14.26 -1.96 -11.56
CA LEU A 148 14.24 -2.55 -10.22
C LEU A 148 15.64 -2.90 -9.72
N LYS A 149 16.42 -3.56 -10.56
CA LYS A 149 17.80 -3.95 -10.22
C LYS A 149 18.68 -2.72 -9.99
N LYS A 150 18.59 -1.72 -10.87
CA LYS A 150 19.36 -0.48 -10.78
C LYS A 150 19.02 0.34 -9.53
N ASN A 151 17.73 0.55 -9.25
CA ASN A 151 17.28 1.47 -8.18
C ASN A 151 17.21 0.82 -6.81
N TYR A 152 16.98 -0.51 -6.73
CA TYR A 152 16.74 -1.20 -5.47
C TYR A 152 17.66 -2.40 -5.24
N ASN A 153 18.53 -2.74 -6.18
CA ASN A 153 19.44 -3.90 -6.13
C ASN A 153 18.70 -5.21 -5.82
N VAL A 154 17.56 -5.41 -6.49
CA VAL A 154 16.70 -6.58 -6.29
C VAL A 154 16.31 -7.17 -7.62
N SER A 155 16.40 -8.49 -7.72
CA SER A 155 15.97 -9.26 -8.89
C SER A 155 14.58 -9.84 -8.66
N MET A 156 13.70 -9.65 -9.63
CA MET A 156 12.35 -10.21 -9.64
C MET A 156 12.33 -11.56 -10.37
N LYS A 157 11.62 -12.53 -9.80
CA LYS A 157 11.39 -13.85 -10.42
C LYS A 157 9.90 -14.14 -10.51
N LYS A 158 9.50 -14.91 -11.50
CA LYS A 158 8.13 -15.45 -11.54
C LYS A 158 7.87 -16.30 -10.29
N PRO A 159 6.67 -16.25 -9.72
CA PRO A 159 6.29 -17.10 -8.59
C PRO A 159 6.55 -18.58 -8.90
N LYS A 160 7.09 -19.31 -7.95
CA LYS A 160 7.31 -20.75 -8.08
C LYS A 160 7.33 -21.43 -6.72
N GLY A 161 6.51 -22.46 -6.58
CA GLY A 161 6.46 -23.31 -5.38
C GLY A 161 5.38 -22.87 -4.39
N LYS A 162 5.45 -23.37 -3.16
CA LYS A 162 4.44 -23.12 -2.12
C LYS A 162 4.82 -21.91 -1.27
N TYR A 163 3.83 -21.13 -0.88
CA TYR A 163 3.97 -19.96 -0.01
C TYR A 163 3.08 -20.11 1.23
N ASP A 164 3.57 -19.63 2.36
CA ASP A 164 2.79 -19.57 3.61
C ASP A 164 1.79 -18.41 3.59
N CYS A 165 2.07 -17.39 2.78
CA CYS A 165 1.22 -16.21 2.64
C CYS A 165 1.42 -15.56 1.26
N ILE A 166 0.33 -15.09 0.68
CA ILE A 166 0.32 -14.27 -0.53
C ILE A 166 -0.23 -12.89 -0.16
N ILE A 167 0.49 -11.85 -0.53
CA ILE A 167 0.11 -10.46 -0.30
C ILE A 167 -0.06 -9.77 -1.65
N VAL A 168 -1.27 -9.38 -2.00
CA VAL A 168 -1.53 -8.54 -3.16
C VAL A 168 -1.44 -7.09 -2.71
N ALA A 169 -0.27 -6.47 -2.87
CA ALA A 169 -0.01 -5.10 -2.46
C ALA A 169 -0.51 -4.08 -3.49
N VAL A 170 -0.52 -4.45 -4.78
CA VAL A 170 -1.10 -3.68 -5.88
C VAL A 170 -1.86 -4.65 -6.78
N ALA A 171 -3.16 -4.41 -6.98
CA ALA A 171 -4.06 -5.35 -7.67
C ALA A 171 -4.09 -5.09 -9.19
N HIS A 172 -3.02 -5.45 -9.89
CA HIS A 172 -3.01 -5.41 -11.36
C HIS A 172 -4.04 -6.38 -11.96
N LYS A 173 -4.59 -6.05 -13.12
CA LYS A 173 -5.55 -6.90 -13.85
C LYS A 173 -5.02 -8.29 -14.14
N GLU A 174 -3.72 -8.43 -14.33
CA GLU A 174 -3.05 -9.71 -14.56
C GLU A 174 -3.23 -10.67 -13.39
N PHE A 175 -3.22 -10.16 -12.14
CA PHE A 175 -3.39 -11.00 -10.96
C PHE A 175 -4.82 -11.54 -10.81
N LEU A 176 -5.83 -10.85 -11.35
CA LEU A 176 -7.22 -11.33 -11.36
C LEU A 176 -7.40 -12.57 -12.21
N LYS A 177 -6.49 -12.83 -13.16
CA LYS A 177 -6.49 -13.99 -14.05
C LYS A 177 -5.67 -15.16 -13.51
N MET A 178 -4.87 -14.95 -12.48
CA MET A 178 -4.04 -16.00 -11.87
C MET A 178 -4.93 -16.94 -11.06
N LYS A 179 -4.78 -18.22 -11.30
CA LYS A 179 -5.41 -19.28 -10.49
C LYS A 179 -4.48 -19.66 -9.36
N GLY A 180 -5.02 -20.26 -8.29
CA GLY A 180 -4.20 -20.77 -7.18
C GLY A 180 -3.10 -21.75 -7.60
N GLU A 181 -3.28 -22.40 -8.72
CA GLU A 181 -2.28 -23.31 -9.35
C GLU A 181 -1.09 -22.54 -9.96
N ASP A 182 -1.24 -21.25 -10.26
CA ASP A 182 -0.21 -20.38 -10.84
C ASP A 182 0.67 -19.73 -9.76
N LEU A 183 0.31 -19.89 -8.50
CA LEU A 183 0.88 -19.25 -7.32
C LEU A 183 1.47 -20.28 -6.35
#